data_118ebc408c4c07d5b10eb1e5357b1188
#
_entry.id   118ebc408c4c07d5b10eb1e5357b1188
#
_cell.length_a   1.000
_cell.length_b   1.000
_cell.length_c   1.000
_cell.angle_alpha   90.00
_cell.angle_beta   90.00
_cell.angle_gamma   90.00
#
_symmetry.space_group_name_H-M   'P 1'
#
loop_
_entity.id
_entity.type
_entity.pdbx_description
1 polymer ?
#
loop_
_entity_poly.entity_id
_entity_poly.type
_entity_poly.pdbx_seq_one_letter_code
_entity_poly.pdbx_strand_id
1 'polypeptide(L)'
;LADTGIIGQAGIKDLDISKIVVSTRGTYLVSQENGDTGFTGARLDDILRREYHLEMEMCGADYVTAITTAMDSAQGLERLGDALTRIDSCLASRGSDARRKNGKGPVTGTDDKSGGEDMHRGSVYSMRCDTAMSMGEAMDRNMKSVGLEDSAGCISGEFVYIYPPGIPIVAPGEWISGPTLEVILEYRDKGLPVQGPADKSLRTIRIVQKD
;
A
#
# COMPACT_ATOMS: atom_id res chain seq x y z
N LEU A 1 16.96 -5.88 -11.30
CA LEU A 1 18.22 -6.47 -10.85
C LEU A 1 18.75 -5.60 -9.71
N ALA A 2 19.04 -6.20 -8.55
CA ALA A 2 19.53 -5.46 -7.40
C ALA A 2 20.83 -4.74 -7.80
N ASP A 3 20.81 -3.41 -7.70
CA ASP A 3 22.01 -2.61 -7.85
C ASP A 3 22.82 -2.76 -6.55
N THR A 4 23.79 -3.67 -6.57
CA THR A 4 24.71 -3.88 -5.44
C THR A 4 25.61 -2.68 -5.21
N GLY A 5 25.62 -1.68 -6.10
CA GLY A 5 26.40 -0.46 -5.96
C GLY A 5 25.97 0.44 -4.80
N ILE A 6 24.79 0.20 -4.20
CA ILE A 6 24.32 0.96 -3.03
C ILE A 6 24.85 0.40 -1.69
N ILE A 7 25.44 -0.80 -1.68
CA ILE A 7 26.04 -1.37 -0.46
C ILE A 7 27.19 -0.47 0.00
N GLY A 8 27.18 -0.10 1.26
CA GLY A 8 28.16 0.82 1.87
C GLY A 8 27.79 2.30 1.77
N GLN A 9 26.76 2.65 1.01
CA GLN A 9 26.23 4.03 0.94
C GLN A 9 25.15 4.26 1.99
N ALA A 10 25.05 5.47 2.54
CA ALA A 10 24.01 5.88 3.48
C ALA A 10 23.72 4.90 4.63
N GLY A 11 24.75 4.16 5.10
CA GLY A 11 24.62 3.19 6.19
C GLY A 11 24.07 1.83 5.78
N ILE A 12 23.85 1.57 4.50
CA ILE A 12 23.41 0.26 3.99
C ILE A 12 24.58 -0.72 4.11
N LYS A 13 24.44 -1.75 4.94
CA LYS A 13 25.47 -2.76 5.19
C LYS A 13 25.41 -3.92 4.20
N ASP A 14 24.20 -4.32 3.82
CA ASP A 14 23.95 -5.45 2.94
C ASP A 14 22.58 -5.37 2.30
N LEU A 15 22.34 -6.17 1.26
CA LEU A 15 21.07 -6.30 0.55
C LEU A 15 20.57 -7.73 0.61
N ASP A 16 19.30 -7.88 0.92
CA ASP A 16 18.61 -9.15 0.78
C ASP A 16 18.23 -9.37 -0.70
N ILE A 17 19.09 -10.12 -1.40
CA ILE A 17 18.91 -10.43 -2.81
C ILE A 17 17.69 -11.32 -3.10
N SER A 18 17.09 -11.93 -2.06
CA SER A 18 15.88 -12.73 -2.21
C SER A 18 14.63 -11.86 -2.41
N LYS A 19 14.72 -10.55 -2.18
CA LYS A 19 13.60 -9.62 -2.32
C LYS A 19 13.75 -8.71 -3.53
N ILE A 20 12.74 -8.73 -4.39
CA ILE A 20 12.64 -7.86 -5.56
C ILE A 20 11.53 -6.86 -5.30
N VAL A 21 11.88 -5.58 -5.19
CA VAL A 21 10.91 -4.49 -5.02
C VAL A 21 10.71 -3.80 -6.37
N VAL A 22 9.47 -3.75 -6.83
CA VAL A 22 9.08 -3.04 -8.06
C VAL A 22 8.27 -1.81 -7.67
N SER A 23 8.81 -0.63 -7.92
CA SER A 23 8.14 0.63 -7.63
C SER A 23 7.23 1.04 -8.79
N THR A 24 6.03 1.50 -8.45
CA THR A 24 5.08 2.12 -9.40
C THR A 24 5.08 3.65 -9.28
N ARG A 25 6.01 4.22 -8.48
CA ARG A 25 6.11 5.66 -8.26
C ARG A 25 6.36 6.41 -9.56
N GLY A 26 5.61 7.47 -9.79
CA GLY A 26 5.72 8.28 -11.01
C GLY A 26 5.07 7.65 -12.24
N THR A 27 4.41 6.49 -12.10
CA THR A 27 3.66 5.85 -13.17
C THR A 27 2.18 6.26 -13.09
N TYR A 28 1.61 6.68 -14.20
CA TYR A 28 0.23 7.16 -14.27
C TYR A 28 -0.55 6.42 -15.36
N LEU A 29 -1.82 6.13 -15.05
CA LEU A 29 -2.79 5.69 -16.05
C LEU A 29 -3.48 6.91 -16.62
N VAL A 30 -3.32 7.15 -17.92
CA VAL A 30 -4.09 8.17 -18.60
C VAL A 30 -5.48 7.61 -18.90
N SER A 31 -6.49 8.05 -18.15
CA SER A 31 -7.89 7.73 -18.42
C SER A 31 -8.59 8.93 -19.06
N GLN A 32 -9.43 8.68 -20.09
CA GLN A 32 -10.16 9.75 -20.75
C GLN A 32 -11.33 10.30 -19.94
N GLU A 33 -11.80 9.56 -18.90
CA GLU A 33 -13.03 9.90 -18.18
C GLU A 33 -12.80 10.54 -16.81
N ASN A 34 -11.68 10.24 -16.11
CA ASN A 34 -11.49 10.64 -14.71
C ASN A 34 -10.15 11.36 -14.41
N GLY A 35 -9.44 11.81 -15.43
CA GLY A 35 -8.11 12.41 -15.25
C GLY A 35 -6.99 11.37 -15.00
N ASP A 36 -5.76 11.86 -14.82
CA ASP A 36 -4.61 11.00 -14.56
C ASP A 36 -4.71 10.38 -13.16
N THR A 37 -4.88 9.06 -13.10
CA THR A 37 -4.83 8.31 -11.85
C THR A 37 -3.48 7.61 -11.71
N GLY A 38 -2.88 7.70 -10.53
CA GLY A 38 -1.63 7.01 -10.23
C GLY A 38 -1.76 5.49 -10.40
N PHE A 39 -0.75 4.85 -10.96
CA PHE A 39 -0.68 3.39 -11.06
C PHE A 39 -0.14 2.83 -9.74
N THR A 40 -1.03 2.29 -8.91
CA THR A 40 -0.70 1.85 -7.56
C THR A 40 -0.06 0.47 -7.51
N GLY A 41 0.66 0.16 -6.42
CA GLY A 41 1.15 -1.19 -6.16
C GLY A 41 0.03 -2.22 -6.08
N ALA A 42 -1.11 -1.90 -5.46
CA ALA A 42 -2.28 -2.76 -5.43
C ALA A 42 -2.80 -3.08 -6.84
N ARG A 43 -2.77 -2.11 -7.77
CA ARG A 43 -3.16 -2.34 -9.15
C ARG A 43 -2.18 -3.24 -9.88
N LEU A 44 -0.89 -3.05 -9.65
CA LEU A 44 0.15 -3.92 -10.22
C LEU A 44 0.01 -5.35 -9.70
N ASP A 45 -0.20 -5.54 -8.40
CA ASP A 45 -0.43 -6.86 -7.78
C ASP A 45 -1.64 -7.58 -8.38
N ASP A 46 -2.77 -6.88 -8.54
CA ASP A 46 -3.98 -7.45 -9.14
C ASP A 46 -3.75 -7.93 -10.58
N ILE A 47 -3.03 -7.15 -11.39
CA ILE A 47 -2.67 -7.53 -12.77
C ILE A 47 -1.74 -8.74 -12.77
N LEU A 48 -0.67 -8.72 -11.97
CA LEU A 48 0.29 -9.82 -11.90
C LEU A 48 -0.41 -11.13 -11.49
N ARG A 49 -1.30 -11.06 -10.52
CA ARG A 49 -2.05 -12.23 -10.03
C ARG A 49 -3.04 -12.76 -11.06
N ARG A 50 -3.88 -11.90 -11.65
CA ARG A 50 -4.98 -12.35 -12.52
C ARG A 50 -4.55 -12.68 -13.94
N GLU A 51 -3.65 -11.89 -14.51
CA GLU A 51 -3.29 -12.02 -15.91
C GLU A 51 -2.03 -12.89 -16.12
N TYR A 52 -1.11 -12.86 -15.13
CA TYR A 52 0.17 -13.56 -15.24
C TYR A 52 0.33 -14.74 -14.27
N HIS A 53 -0.64 -14.92 -13.35
CA HIS A 53 -0.59 -15.97 -12.31
C HIS A 53 0.69 -15.91 -11.47
N LEU A 54 1.06 -14.68 -11.08
CA LEU A 54 2.21 -14.39 -10.25
C LEU A 54 1.72 -13.80 -8.92
N GLU A 55 2.01 -14.47 -7.82
CA GLU A 55 1.68 -14.01 -6.48
C GLU A 55 2.84 -13.21 -5.92
N MET A 56 2.57 -12.00 -5.48
CA MET A 56 3.55 -11.16 -4.79
C MET A 56 3.46 -11.39 -3.28
N GLU A 57 4.57 -11.18 -2.59
CA GLU A 57 4.60 -11.27 -1.12
C GLU A 57 3.77 -10.16 -0.48
N MET A 58 3.91 -8.95 -0.98
CA MET A 58 3.16 -7.80 -0.48
C MET A 58 3.03 -6.71 -1.54
N CYS A 59 2.02 -5.86 -1.39
CA CYS A 59 1.90 -4.62 -2.13
C CYS A 59 1.74 -3.43 -1.17
N GLY A 60 2.32 -2.31 -1.54
CA GLY A 60 2.13 -1.02 -0.89
C GLY A 60 1.37 -0.06 -1.79
N ALA A 61 1.31 1.21 -1.40
CA ALA A 61 0.66 2.24 -2.20
C ALA A 61 1.32 2.40 -3.58
N ASP A 62 2.65 2.32 -3.63
CA ASP A 62 3.46 2.62 -4.80
C ASP A 62 4.53 1.55 -5.10
N TYR A 63 4.36 0.33 -4.61
CA TYR A 63 5.28 -0.78 -4.87
C TYR A 63 4.62 -2.14 -4.69
N VAL A 64 5.25 -3.16 -5.26
CA VAL A 64 5.04 -4.57 -4.92
C VAL A 64 6.38 -5.22 -4.57
N THR A 65 6.36 -6.25 -3.73
CA THR A 65 7.55 -7.02 -3.36
C THR A 65 7.34 -8.49 -3.73
N ALA A 66 8.27 -9.04 -4.50
CA ALA A 66 8.39 -10.47 -4.70
C ALA A 66 9.49 -11.04 -3.79
N ILE A 67 9.25 -12.24 -3.27
CA ILE A 67 10.28 -13.05 -2.60
C ILE A 67 10.68 -14.18 -3.53
N THR A 68 11.97 -14.36 -3.70
CA THR A 68 12.55 -15.47 -4.44
C THR A 68 13.23 -16.44 -3.49
N THR A 69 13.13 -17.72 -3.77
CA THR A 69 13.65 -18.80 -2.95
C THR A 69 14.47 -19.77 -3.78
N ALA A 70 15.17 -20.69 -3.14
CA ALA A 70 15.90 -21.77 -3.81
C ALA A 70 14.96 -22.73 -4.58
N MET A 71 13.64 -22.65 -4.35
CA MET A 71 12.64 -23.49 -5.04
C MET A 71 12.11 -22.87 -6.32
N ASP A 72 12.40 -21.58 -6.54
CA ASP A 72 11.95 -20.88 -7.75
C ASP A 72 12.80 -21.29 -8.95
N SER A 73 12.14 -21.56 -10.05
CA SER A 73 12.81 -21.91 -11.30
C SER A 73 13.26 -20.64 -12.06
N ALA A 74 14.30 -20.78 -12.87
CA ALA A 74 14.72 -19.71 -13.79
C ALA A 74 13.55 -19.24 -14.68
N GLN A 75 12.72 -20.18 -15.15
CA GLN A 75 11.52 -19.87 -15.95
C GLN A 75 10.49 -19.03 -15.17
N GLY A 76 10.35 -19.26 -13.85
CA GLY A 76 9.49 -18.45 -12.99
C GLY A 76 9.95 -17.00 -12.92
N LEU A 77 11.25 -16.78 -12.78
CA LEU A 77 11.86 -15.45 -12.75
C LEU A 77 11.78 -14.74 -14.12
N GLU A 78 12.04 -15.48 -15.22
CA GLU A 78 11.86 -14.95 -16.57
C GLU A 78 10.41 -14.52 -16.81
N ARG A 79 9.43 -15.31 -16.37
CA ARG A 79 8.01 -14.98 -16.48
C ARG A 79 7.66 -13.68 -15.74
N LEU A 80 8.24 -13.43 -14.57
CA LEU A 80 8.08 -12.16 -13.86
C LEU A 80 8.66 -11.00 -14.67
N GLY A 81 9.88 -11.16 -15.19
CA GLY A 81 10.53 -10.15 -16.04
C GLY A 81 9.72 -9.82 -17.29
N ASP A 82 9.22 -10.85 -17.99
CA ASP A 82 8.37 -10.71 -19.18
C ASP A 82 7.04 -10.00 -18.84
N ALA A 83 6.40 -10.35 -17.74
CA ALA A 83 5.17 -9.72 -17.29
C ALA A 83 5.37 -8.23 -17.03
N LEU A 84 6.40 -7.86 -16.28
CA LEU A 84 6.73 -6.47 -15.97
C LEU A 84 7.06 -5.67 -17.24
N THR A 85 7.83 -6.25 -18.18
CA THR A 85 8.16 -5.61 -19.46
C THR A 85 6.92 -5.36 -20.31
N ARG A 86 5.98 -6.30 -20.35
CA ARG A 86 4.71 -6.14 -21.07
C ARG A 86 3.82 -5.09 -20.44
N ILE A 87 3.70 -5.08 -19.12
CA ILE A 87 2.94 -4.06 -18.38
C ILE A 87 3.51 -2.67 -18.66
N ASP A 88 4.83 -2.50 -18.55
CA ASP A 88 5.51 -1.24 -18.83
C ASP A 88 5.27 -0.76 -20.26
N SER A 89 5.39 -1.65 -21.24
CA SER A 89 5.12 -1.34 -22.65
C SER A 89 3.66 -0.91 -22.88
N CYS A 90 2.70 -1.54 -22.21
CA CYS A 90 1.29 -1.16 -22.28
C CYS A 90 1.03 0.22 -21.65
N LEU A 91 1.71 0.55 -20.55
CA LEU A 91 1.61 1.86 -19.91
C LEU A 91 2.22 2.94 -20.79
N ALA A 92 3.40 2.69 -21.37
CA ALA A 92 4.09 3.61 -22.27
C ALA A 92 3.28 3.91 -23.53
N SER A 93 2.65 2.90 -24.16
CA SER A 93 1.82 3.08 -25.35
C SER A 93 0.58 3.94 -25.07
N ARG A 94 -0.07 3.72 -23.95
CA ARG A 94 -1.22 4.55 -23.52
C ARG A 94 -0.82 5.99 -23.22
N GLY A 95 0.36 6.22 -22.63
CA GLY A 95 0.91 7.55 -22.39
C GLY A 95 1.25 8.32 -23.67
N SER A 96 1.72 7.63 -24.72
CA SER A 96 2.05 8.25 -26.01
C SER A 96 0.80 8.68 -26.80
N ASP A 97 -0.28 7.90 -26.74
CA ASP A 97 -1.54 8.25 -27.42
C ASP A 97 -2.26 9.44 -26.77
N ALA A 98 -2.17 9.57 -25.47
CA ALA A 98 -2.73 10.72 -24.74
C ALA A 98 -1.91 12.01 -24.98
N ARG A 99 -0.57 11.91 -25.09
CA ARG A 99 0.30 13.05 -25.45
C ARG A 99 0.05 13.56 -26.87
N ARG A 100 -0.23 12.67 -27.81
CA ARG A 100 -0.59 13.07 -29.19
C ARG A 100 -1.88 13.88 -29.26
N LYS A 101 -2.83 13.65 -28.36
CA LYS A 101 -4.11 14.39 -28.30
C LYS A 101 -3.99 15.74 -27.60
N ASN A 102 -3.06 15.92 -26.64
CA ASN A 102 -2.97 17.12 -25.79
C ASN A 102 -1.82 18.09 -26.13
N GLY A 103 -1.00 17.85 -27.13
CA GLY A 103 -0.04 18.82 -27.68
C GLY A 103 1.04 19.34 -26.70
N LYS A 104 1.27 18.72 -25.55
CA LYS A 104 2.35 19.09 -24.62
C LYS A 104 3.55 18.17 -24.82
N GLY A 105 4.67 18.79 -25.18
CA GLY A 105 5.95 18.14 -25.45
C GLY A 105 6.54 17.41 -24.21
N PRO A 106 7.67 16.68 -24.39
CA PRO A 106 8.24 15.83 -23.35
C PRO A 106 8.68 16.68 -22.16
N VAL A 107 8.14 16.34 -20.99
CA VAL A 107 8.72 16.83 -19.73
C VAL A 107 9.91 15.92 -19.43
N THR A 108 11.07 16.29 -19.95
CA THR A 108 12.35 15.82 -19.44
C THR A 108 12.67 16.68 -18.22
N GLY A 109 12.19 16.27 -17.09
CA GLY A 109 12.46 16.92 -15.79
C GLY A 109 12.92 15.87 -14.82
N THR A 110 14.21 15.63 -14.79
CA THR A 110 14.92 15.17 -13.59
C THR A 110 14.99 16.36 -12.62
N ASP A 111 13.86 16.77 -12.08
CA ASP A 111 13.84 17.63 -10.91
C ASP A 111 13.53 16.78 -9.69
N ASP A 112 14.60 16.16 -9.20
CA ASP A 112 14.73 15.51 -7.91
C ASP A 112 14.72 16.57 -6.77
N LYS A 113 13.70 17.42 -6.74
CA LYS A 113 13.48 18.46 -5.72
C LYS A 113 12.03 18.61 -5.27
N SER A 114 11.22 17.59 -5.38
CA SER A 114 9.95 17.57 -4.66
C SER A 114 10.02 16.51 -3.56
N GLY A 115 10.69 16.86 -2.52
CA GLY A 115 10.23 16.90 -1.18
C GLY A 115 10.00 15.53 -0.57
N GLY A 116 11.05 15.00 0.09
CA GLY A 116 10.91 13.93 1.09
C GLY A 116 10.06 14.29 2.32
N GLU A 117 9.16 15.28 2.24
CA GLU A 117 8.37 15.74 3.37
C GLU A 117 6.91 15.25 3.38
N ASP A 118 6.33 14.86 2.24
CA ASP A 118 4.92 14.44 2.21
C ASP A 118 4.68 12.93 2.43
N MET A 119 5.72 12.11 2.40
CA MET A 119 5.59 10.66 2.64
C MET A 119 5.52 10.26 4.11
N HIS A 120 5.77 11.19 5.05
CA HIS A 120 5.77 10.86 6.48
C HIS A 120 4.51 11.25 7.24
N ARG A 121 3.56 11.96 6.64
CA ARG A 121 2.36 12.43 7.33
C ARG A 121 1.26 11.39 7.56
N GLY A 122 1.45 10.16 7.20
CA GLY A 122 0.44 9.10 7.39
C GLY A 122 1.00 7.70 7.29
N SER A 123 2.33 7.54 7.41
CA SER A 123 2.89 6.18 7.36
C SER A 123 2.51 5.42 8.62
N VAL A 124 1.92 4.22 8.46
CA VAL A 124 1.63 3.27 9.55
C VAL A 124 2.82 3.06 10.47
N TYR A 125 4.04 3.14 9.93
CA TYR A 125 5.28 2.93 10.67
C TYR A 125 5.61 4.03 11.69
N SER A 126 5.02 5.22 11.54
CA SER A 126 5.23 6.35 12.45
C SER A 126 4.05 6.62 13.38
N MET A 127 2.94 5.90 13.20
CA MET A 127 1.75 6.09 14.01
C MET A 127 1.89 5.39 15.35
N ARG A 128 1.52 6.10 16.39
CA ARG A 128 1.31 5.53 17.72
C ARG A 128 -0.11 5.87 18.15
N CYS A 129 -0.87 4.83 18.49
CA CYS A 129 -2.18 5.00 19.09
C CYS A 129 -2.03 5.05 20.61
N ASP A 130 -2.71 5.99 21.25
CA ASP A 130 -2.78 6.03 22.71
C ASP A 130 -3.67 4.90 23.21
N THR A 131 -3.19 4.18 24.23
CA THR A 131 -3.92 3.10 24.86
C THR A 131 -4.90 3.65 25.90
N ALA A 132 -6.18 3.35 25.73
CA ALA A 132 -7.22 3.70 26.70
C ALA A 132 -7.40 2.62 27.79
N MET A 133 -7.24 1.36 27.41
CA MET A 133 -7.35 0.20 28.29
C MET A 133 -6.56 -0.97 27.68
N SER A 134 -6.32 -2.01 28.47
CA SER A 134 -5.68 -3.20 27.94
C SER A 134 -6.57 -3.89 26.88
N MET A 135 -5.95 -4.61 25.97
CA MET A 135 -6.66 -5.37 24.93
C MET A 135 -7.65 -6.38 25.54
N GLY A 136 -7.23 -7.07 26.61
CA GLY A 136 -8.11 -8.01 27.32
C GLY A 136 -9.36 -7.32 27.86
N GLU A 137 -9.20 -6.19 28.54
CA GLU A 137 -10.33 -5.40 29.04
C GLU A 137 -11.25 -4.94 27.91
N ALA A 138 -10.68 -4.49 26.81
CA ALA A 138 -11.49 -4.05 25.65
C ALA A 138 -12.31 -5.20 25.05
N MET A 139 -11.73 -6.40 24.98
CA MET A 139 -12.40 -7.59 24.44
C MET A 139 -13.51 -8.11 25.36
N ASP A 140 -13.42 -7.90 26.68
CA ASP A 140 -14.43 -8.29 27.68
C ASP A 140 -15.59 -7.28 27.77
N ARG A 141 -15.44 -6.09 27.19
CA ARG A 141 -16.47 -5.04 27.21
C ARG A 141 -17.53 -5.24 26.14
N ASN A 142 -18.71 -4.64 26.39
CA ASN A 142 -19.74 -4.54 25.35
C ASN A 142 -19.24 -3.69 24.20
N MET A 143 -19.52 -4.14 22.98
CA MET A 143 -19.15 -3.45 21.75
C MET A 143 -20.37 -3.01 20.99
N LYS A 144 -20.25 -1.93 20.23
CA LYS A 144 -21.23 -1.50 19.25
C LYS A 144 -20.58 -1.21 17.92
N SER A 145 -21.27 -1.45 16.83
CA SER A 145 -20.86 -1.04 15.49
C SER A 145 -21.22 0.43 15.27
N VAL A 146 -20.26 1.17 14.71
CA VAL A 146 -20.47 2.57 14.25
C VAL A 146 -19.98 2.69 12.83
N GLY A 147 -20.39 3.72 12.10
CA GLY A 147 -19.76 4.05 10.82
C GLY A 147 -18.26 4.27 10.99
N LEU A 148 -17.44 3.75 10.06
CA LEU A 148 -15.99 3.92 10.16
C LEU A 148 -15.63 5.41 10.23
N GLU A 149 -16.27 6.25 9.44
CA GLU A 149 -16.04 7.69 9.39
C GLU A 149 -16.43 8.42 10.70
N ASP A 150 -17.32 7.82 11.50
CA ASP A 150 -17.79 8.32 12.78
C ASP A 150 -16.98 7.78 13.98
N SER A 151 -15.93 6.98 13.72
CA SER A 151 -15.17 6.28 14.77
C SER A 151 -14.08 7.10 15.43
N ALA A 152 -13.76 8.29 14.92
CA ALA A 152 -12.76 9.17 15.52
C ALA A 152 -13.10 9.50 16.99
N GLY A 153 -12.11 9.38 17.89
CA GLY A 153 -12.29 9.59 19.33
C GLY A 153 -13.01 8.46 20.06
N CYS A 154 -13.24 7.32 19.39
CA CYS A 154 -13.74 6.10 20.00
C CYS A 154 -12.57 5.16 20.37
N ILE A 155 -12.83 4.21 21.26
CA ILE A 155 -11.88 3.14 21.60
C ILE A 155 -12.19 1.95 20.69
N SER A 156 -11.18 1.47 19.96
CA SER A 156 -11.35 0.33 19.07
C SER A 156 -11.68 -0.94 19.85
N GLY A 157 -12.65 -1.69 19.36
CA GLY A 157 -12.96 -3.05 19.80
C GLY A 157 -12.39 -4.12 18.87
N GLU A 158 -11.77 -3.71 17.76
CA GLU A 158 -11.25 -4.59 16.73
C GLU A 158 -9.82 -4.21 16.35
N PHE A 159 -9.08 -5.19 15.86
CA PHE A 159 -7.85 -4.90 15.14
C PHE A 159 -8.17 -4.31 13.78
N VAL A 160 -7.38 -3.33 13.36
CA VAL A 160 -7.28 -2.90 11.96
C VAL A 160 -5.81 -2.98 11.58
N TYR A 161 -5.47 -3.76 10.59
CA TYR A 161 -4.09 -3.97 10.16
C TYR A 161 -3.99 -4.16 8.66
N ILE A 162 -2.81 -3.93 8.12
CA ILE A 162 -2.49 -4.24 6.72
C ILE A 162 -1.80 -5.59 6.69
N TYR A 163 -2.24 -6.45 5.80
CA TYR A 163 -1.59 -7.74 5.60
C TYR A 163 -1.38 -7.99 4.10
N PRO A 164 -0.19 -8.44 3.68
CA PRO A 164 1.08 -8.50 4.42
C PRO A 164 1.66 -7.10 4.75
N PRO A 165 2.50 -6.93 5.79
CA PRO A 165 3.07 -7.93 6.71
C PRO A 165 2.31 -8.14 8.01
N GLY A 166 1.14 -7.55 8.21
CA GLY A 166 0.38 -7.68 9.45
C GLY A 166 0.67 -6.58 10.47
N ILE A 167 0.95 -5.35 9.99
CA ILE A 167 1.21 -4.20 10.86
C ILE A 167 -0.11 -3.63 11.35
N PRO A 168 -0.35 -3.61 12.68
CA PRO A 168 -1.53 -2.97 13.24
C PRO A 168 -1.52 -1.46 12.97
N ILE A 169 -2.65 -0.93 12.53
CA ILE A 169 -2.95 0.51 12.47
C ILE A 169 -3.57 0.93 13.79
N VAL A 170 -4.47 0.10 14.32
CA VAL A 170 -5.08 0.24 15.63
C VAL A 170 -5.42 -1.15 16.18
N ALA A 171 -5.27 -1.33 17.49
CA ALA A 171 -5.60 -2.54 18.22
C ALA A 171 -6.80 -2.33 19.18
N PRO A 172 -7.47 -3.40 19.64
CA PRO A 172 -8.49 -3.27 20.65
C PRO A 172 -7.97 -2.59 21.92
N GLY A 173 -8.72 -1.63 22.44
CA GLY A 173 -8.34 -0.85 23.62
C GLY A 173 -7.56 0.43 23.31
N GLU A 174 -7.21 0.68 22.06
CA GLU A 174 -6.56 1.92 21.64
C GLU A 174 -7.58 2.94 21.11
N TRP A 175 -7.23 4.23 21.24
CA TRP A 175 -8.01 5.31 20.69
C TRP A 175 -7.86 5.39 19.17
N ILE A 176 -8.98 5.46 18.44
CA ILE A 176 -9.00 5.79 17.03
C ILE A 176 -8.87 7.31 16.92
N SER A 177 -7.64 7.79 16.72
CA SER A 177 -7.41 9.23 16.52
C SER A 177 -7.85 9.68 15.11
N GLY A 178 -8.03 10.97 14.91
CA GLY A 178 -8.30 11.53 13.57
C GLY A 178 -7.25 11.08 12.54
N PRO A 179 -5.95 11.24 12.80
CA PRO A 179 -4.90 10.75 11.92
C PRO A 179 -4.95 9.22 11.67
N THR A 180 -5.30 8.43 12.69
CA THR A 180 -5.47 6.97 12.55
C THR A 180 -6.60 6.65 11.57
N LEU A 181 -7.74 7.32 11.73
CA LEU A 181 -8.87 7.16 10.84
C LEU A 181 -8.54 7.56 9.40
N GLU A 182 -7.87 8.70 9.19
CA GLU A 182 -7.44 9.15 7.86
C GLU A 182 -6.59 8.10 7.14
N VAL A 183 -5.66 7.46 7.84
CA VAL A 183 -4.84 6.38 7.25
C VAL A 183 -5.67 5.16 6.88
N ILE A 184 -6.63 4.76 7.72
CA ILE A 184 -7.52 3.62 7.41
C ILE A 184 -8.34 3.92 6.16
N LEU A 185 -8.90 5.13 6.07
CA LEU A 185 -9.70 5.57 4.93
C LEU A 185 -8.86 5.64 3.65
N GLU A 186 -7.67 6.24 3.73
CA GLU A 186 -6.74 6.33 2.61
C GLU A 186 -6.39 4.94 2.05
N TYR A 187 -6.12 3.97 2.93
CA TYR A 187 -5.76 2.62 2.52
C TYR A 187 -6.94 1.86 1.93
N ARG A 188 -8.14 2.03 2.49
CA ARG A 188 -9.37 1.52 1.91
C ARG A 188 -9.58 2.05 0.48
N ASP A 189 -9.46 3.36 0.31
CA ASP A 189 -9.73 4.03 -0.96
C ASP A 189 -8.67 3.71 -2.03
N LYS A 190 -7.43 3.41 -1.61
CA LYS A 190 -6.36 2.91 -2.48
C LYS A 190 -6.47 1.41 -2.79
N GLY A 191 -7.46 0.72 -2.22
CA GLY A 191 -7.64 -0.72 -2.41
C GLY A 191 -6.55 -1.59 -1.78
N LEU A 192 -5.86 -1.07 -0.74
CA LEU A 192 -4.87 -1.85 0.00
C LEU A 192 -5.57 -2.90 0.87
N PRO A 193 -4.91 -4.04 1.15
CA PRO A 193 -5.51 -5.16 1.87
C PRO A 193 -5.62 -4.87 3.38
N VAL A 194 -6.53 -3.97 3.76
CA VAL A 194 -6.88 -3.70 5.16
C VAL A 194 -7.73 -4.85 5.69
N GLN A 195 -7.31 -5.40 6.83
CA GLN A 195 -7.95 -6.54 7.47
C GLN A 195 -8.20 -6.28 8.96
N GLY A 196 -8.90 -7.21 9.60
CA GLY A 196 -9.20 -7.19 11.04
C GLY A 196 -10.68 -6.96 11.31
N PRO A 197 -11.30 -5.86 10.86
CA PRO A 197 -12.71 -5.61 11.14
C PRO A 197 -13.64 -6.72 10.67
N ALA A 198 -14.72 -6.94 11.43
CA ALA A 198 -15.76 -7.91 11.07
C ALA A 198 -16.45 -7.50 9.75
N ASP A 199 -16.65 -6.21 9.53
CA ASP A 199 -17.13 -5.68 8.26
C ASP A 199 -15.97 -5.57 7.26
N LYS A 200 -15.88 -6.55 6.37
CA LYS A 200 -14.84 -6.58 5.33
C LYS A 200 -14.95 -5.46 4.29
N SER A 201 -16.10 -4.78 4.24
CA SER A 201 -16.28 -3.61 3.37
C SER A 201 -15.74 -2.32 3.98
N LEU A 202 -15.28 -2.36 5.24
CA LEU A 202 -14.76 -1.21 5.98
C LEU A 202 -15.72 -0.02 6.03
N ARG A 203 -17.03 -0.28 6.01
CA ARG A 203 -18.05 0.74 6.23
C ARG A 203 -18.33 0.97 7.70
N THR A 204 -18.15 -0.08 8.52
CA THR A 204 -18.39 -0.04 9.95
C THR A 204 -17.20 -0.65 10.71
N ILE A 205 -17.04 -0.22 11.96
CA ILE A 205 -16.07 -0.76 12.91
C ILE A 205 -16.74 -0.95 14.27
N ARG A 206 -16.34 -1.97 15.01
CA ARG A 206 -16.78 -2.15 16.39
C ARG A 206 -15.93 -1.32 17.33
N ILE A 207 -16.59 -0.60 18.20
CA ILE A 207 -15.97 0.21 19.24
C ILE A 207 -16.44 -0.26 20.61
N VAL A 208 -15.61 -0.05 21.61
CA VAL A 208 -15.97 -0.31 23.01
C VAL A 208 -17.04 0.68 23.45
N GLN A 209 -18.14 0.20 24.04
CA GLN A 209 -19.14 1.07 24.65
C GLN A 209 -18.57 1.72 25.91
N LYS A 210 -18.78 3.03 26.03
CA LYS A 210 -18.54 3.74 27.29
C LYS A 210 -19.70 3.41 28.23
N ASP A 211 -19.36 3.05 29.45
CA ASP A 211 -20.33 2.83 30.54
C ASP A 211 -21.10 4.13 30.85
#